data_021a8b048eee885f7bfd77b5b67ca10d
#
_entry.id   021a8b048eee885f7bfd77b5b67ca10d
#
_cell.length_a   1.000
_cell.length_b   1.000
_cell.length_c   1.000
_cell.angle_alpha   90.00
_cell.angle_beta   90.00
_cell.angle_gamma   90.00
#
_symmetry.space_group_name_H-M   'P 1'
#
loop_
_entity.id
_entity.type
_entity.pdbx_description
1 polymer ?
#
loop_
_entity_poly.entity_id
_entity_poly.type
_entity_poly.pdbx_seq_one_letter_code
_entity_poly.pdbx_strand_id
1 'polypeptide(L)'
;MSKPPPIDELDFLKIVMNHGELCRGLRTLDLTAASSNLAEHAHHVGLCWLRLALERLEDANAGLASARDRSSYSRSYYAVYNASKAIRYVVEGAVSLKGDDHQRAPDLPDDFPDVEKWASVITDLREHRLRADYDNWASTRAEMLLSPTQTVASAAQFLDVVLAYLERKFGIKP
;
A
#
# COMPACT_ATOMS: atom_id res chain seq x y z
N MET A 1 -19.59 31.17 -6.81
CA MET A 1 -18.66 30.84 -5.73
C MET A 1 -17.45 30.17 -6.38
N SER A 2 -16.25 30.69 -6.16
CA SER A 2 -15.02 30.03 -6.66
C SER A 2 -14.85 28.67 -5.98
N LYS A 3 -14.46 27.65 -6.76
CA LYS A 3 -14.13 26.32 -6.22
C LYS A 3 -12.99 26.49 -5.20
N PRO A 4 -13.12 25.94 -3.98
CA PRO A 4 -12.01 26.00 -3.01
C PRO A 4 -10.74 25.41 -3.63
N PRO A 5 -9.54 25.88 -3.23
CA PRO A 5 -8.30 25.31 -3.71
C PRO A 5 -8.25 23.82 -3.37
N PRO A 6 -7.62 23.00 -4.21
CA PRO A 6 -7.44 21.58 -3.90
C PRO A 6 -6.65 21.46 -2.60
N ILE A 7 -7.11 20.59 -1.72
CA ILE A 7 -6.39 20.25 -0.48
C ILE A 7 -5.20 19.37 -0.89
N ASP A 8 -4.00 19.71 -0.39
CA ASP A 8 -2.83 18.86 -0.52
C ASP A 8 -3.08 17.50 0.14
N GLU A 9 -2.55 16.41 -0.45
CA GLU A 9 -2.77 15.04 0.05
C GLU A 9 -2.31 14.87 1.48
N LEU A 10 -1.18 15.47 1.84
CA LEU A 10 -0.65 15.39 3.21
C LEU A 10 -1.53 16.15 4.19
N ASP A 11 -2.05 17.31 3.81
CA ASP A 11 -2.97 18.10 4.63
C ASP A 11 -4.32 17.39 4.76
N PHE A 12 -4.81 16.76 3.69
CA PHE A 12 -5.98 15.91 3.75
C PHE A 12 -5.79 14.77 4.75
N LEU A 13 -4.68 14.05 4.71
CA LEU A 13 -4.36 12.96 5.64
C LEU A 13 -4.25 13.43 7.10
N LYS A 14 -3.67 14.60 7.35
CA LYS A 14 -3.60 15.17 8.70
C LYS A 14 -4.98 15.48 9.27
N ILE A 15 -5.89 15.94 8.44
CA ILE A 15 -7.26 16.28 8.83
C ILE A 15 -8.11 15.01 8.97
N VAL A 16 -7.91 14.01 8.09
CA VAL A 16 -8.81 12.87 7.92
C VAL A 16 -8.03 11.55 7.95
N MET A 17 -7.46 11.21 9.09
CA MET A 17 -6.80 9.90 9.27
C MET A 17 -7.79 8.72 9.29
N ASN A 18 -9.05 8.97 9.59
CA ASN A 18 -10.14 7.99 9.55
C ASN A 18 -11.34 8.57 8.78
N HIS A 19 -11.20 8.67 7.46
CA HIS A 19 -12.27 9.20 6.62
C HIS A 19 -13.50 8.30 6.60
N GLY A 20 -13.35 6.99 6.84
CA GLY A 20 -14.47 6.04 6.87
C GLY A 20 -15.47 6.36 7.97
N GLU A 21 -15.00 6.68 9.19
CA GLU A 21 -15.87 7.11 10.29
C GLU A 21 -16.51 8.46 10.00
N LEU A 22 -15.74 9.41 9.49
CA LEU A 22 -16.27 10.73 9.14
C LEU A 22 -17.34 10.64 8.05
N CYS A 23 -17.13 9.84 7.01
CA CYS A 23 -18.14 9.59 5.99
C CYS A 23 -19.42 8.98 6.56
N ARG A 24 -19.33 8.05 7.51
CA ARG A 24 -20.50 7.49 8.22
C ARG A 24 -21.23 8.57 9.01
N GLY A 25 -20.50 9.37 9.78
CA GLY A 25 -21.07 10.48 10.54
C GLY A 25 -21.79 11.51 9.67
N LEU A 26 -21.17 11.91 8.56
CA LEU A 26 -21.77 12.84 7.60
C LEU A 26 -23.08 12.31 7.02
N ARG A 27 -23.15 11.00 6.67
CA ARG A 27 -24.40 10.37 6.19
C ARG A 27 -25.48 10.35 7.26
N THR A 28 -25.12 10.09 8.51
CA THR A 28 -26.07 10.10 9.64
C THR A 28 -26.69 11.49 9.86
N LEU A 29 -25.99 12.55 9.46
CA LEU A 29 -26.46 13.93 9.53
C LEU A 29 -27.11 14.41 8.22
N ASP A 30 -27.43 13.49 7.29
CA ASP A 30 -27.97 13.79 5.95
C ASP A 30 -27.06 14.66 5.06
N LEU A 31 -25.77 14.74 5.37
CA LEU A 31 -24.74 15.46 4.61
C LEU A 31 -24.10 14.57 3.54
N THR A 32 -24.95 13.92 2.72
CA THR A 32 -24.53 12.90 1.74
C THR A 32 -23.55 13.45 0.70
N ALA A 33 -23.75 14.67 0.19
CA ALA A 33 -22.85 15.29 -0.78
C ALA A 33 -21.44 15.51 -0.20
N ALA A 34 -21.34 15.95 1.07
CA ALA A 34 -20.06 16.11 1.75
C ALA A 34 -19.35 14.76 1.97
N SER A 35 -20.12 13.72 2.32
CA SER A 35 -19.61 12.35 2.44
C SER A 35 -19.04 11.83 1.10
N SER A 36 -19.74 12.09 -0.01
CA SER A 36 -19.28 11.67 -1.35
C SER A 36 -18.00 12.39 -1.76
N ASN A 37 -17.93 13.70 -1.56
CA ASN A 37 -16.73 14.48 -1.86
C ASN A 37 -15.53 14.01 -1.04
N LEU A 38 -15.74 13.68 0.25
CA LEU A 38 -14.70 13.16 1.11
C LEU A 38 -14.18 11.80 0.63
N ALA A 39 -15.08 10.90 0.21
CA ALA A 39 -14.73 9.60 -0.34
C ALA A 39 -13.95 9.74 -1.66
N GLU A 40 -14.32 10.67 -2.53
CA GLU A 40 -13.58 10.94 -3.78
C GLU A 40 -12.14 11.39 -3.50
N HIS A 41 -11.94 12.30 -2.55
CA HIS A 41 -10.60 12.69 -2.13
C HIS A 41 -9.80 11.52 -1.54
N ALA A 42 -10.44 10.66 -0.77
CA ALA A 42 -9.80 9.47 -0.22
C ALA A 42 -9.37 8.48 -1.31
N HIS A 43 -10.18 8.30 -2.35
CA HIS A 43 -9.80 7.49 -3.51
C HIS A 43 -8.58 8.07 -4.23
N HIS A 44 -8.52 9.40 -4.38
CA HIS A 44 -7.36 10.06 -4.97
C HIS A 44 -6.08 9.82 -4.15
N VAL A 45 -6.15 9.98 -2.83
CA VAL A 45 -5.02 9.68 -1.93
C VAL A 45 -4.59 8.20 -2.02
N GLY A 46 -5.55 7.27 -2.06
CA GLY A 46 -5.28 5.85 -2.28
C GLY A 46 -4.56 5.59 -3.60
N LEU A 47 -4.98 6.29 -4.67
CA LEU A 47 -4.33 6.21 -5.98
C LEU A 47 -2.87 6.69 -5.95
N CYS A 48 -2.56 7.73 -5.16
CA CYS A 48 -1.19 8.22 -5.04
C CYS A 48 -0.28 7.19 -4.34
N TRP A 49 -0.76 6.50 -3.31
CA TRP A 49 0.00 5.39 -2.73
C TRP A 49 0.16 4.21 -3.69
N LEU A 50 -0.85 3.93 -4.52
CA LEU A 50 -0.74 2.89 -5.53
C LEU A 50 0.31 3.22 -6.60
N ARG A 51 0.39 4.48 -7.04
CA ARG A 51 1.45 4.95 -7.95
C ARG A 51 2.82 4.82 -7.31
N LEU A 52 2.96 5.21 -6.04
CA LEU A 52 4.20 5.01 -5.30
C LEU A 52 4.57 3.52 -5.19
N ALA A 53 3.58 2.63 -5.03
CA ALA A 53 3.82 1.19 -5.03
C ALA A 53 4.41 0.70 -6.36
N LEU A 54 3.88 1.16 -7.49
CA LEU A 54 4.38 0.83 -8.83
C LEU A 54 5.80 1.35 -9.03
N GLU A 55 6.10 2.60 -8.64
CA GLU A 55 7.45 3.15 -8.68
C GLU A 55 8.44 2.31 -7.85
N ARG A 56 8.04 1.84 -6.66
CA ARG A 56 8.87 0.95 -5.83
C ARG A 56 9.11 -0.41 -6.49
N LEU A 57 8.14 -0.93 -7.23
CA LEU A 57 8.32 -2.16 -8.01
C LEU A 57 9.31 -1.95 -9.17
N GLU A 58 9.25 -0.82 -9.85
CA GLU A 58 10.24 -0.45 -10.87
C GLU A 58 11.65 -0.34 -10.28
N ASP A 59 11.79 0.32 -9.12
CA ASP A 59 13.06 0.38 -8.37
C ASP A 59 13.59 -1.01 -8.00
N ALA A 60 12.69 -1.95 -7.61
CA ALA A 60 13.06 -3.32 -7.28
C ALA A 60 13.60 -4.07 -8.50
N ASN A 61 12.94 -3.93 -9.65
CA ASN A 61 13.40 -4.51 -10.92
C ASN A 61 14.75 -3.91 -11.36
N ALA A 62 14.95 -2.60 -11.24
CA ALA A 62 16.21 -1.94 -11.53
C ALA A 62 17.34 -2.44 -10.60
N GLY A 63 17.03 -2.68 -9.32
CA GLY A 63 17.93 -3.30 -8.36
C GLY A 63 18.35 -4.69 -8.81
N LEU A 64 17.39 -5.51 -9.22
CA LEU A 64 17.62 -6.87 -9.72
C LEU A 64 18.52 -6.87 -10.96
N ALA A 65 18.20 -6.04 -11.95
CA ALA A 65 18.96 -5.89 -13.19
C ALA A 65 20.43 -5.46 -12.94
N SER A 66 20.67 -4.74 -11.85
CA SER A 66 21.99 -4.23 -11.45
C SER A 66 22.69 -5.11 -10.40
N ALA A 67 22.19 -6.32 -10.12
CA ALA A 67 22.68 -7.24 -9.07
C ALA A 67 22.77 -6.59 -7.67
N ARG A 68 21.89 -5.63 -7.38
CA ARG A 68 21.75 -4.97 -6.07
C ARG A 68 20.70 -5.67 -5.23
N ASP A 69 20.98 -6.90 -4.82
CA ASP A 69 20.01 -7.79 -4.15
C ASP A 69 19.31 -7.13 -2.95
N ARG A 70 20.06 -6.46 -2.08
CA ARG A 70 19.50 -5.77 -0.90
C ARG A 70 18.48 -4.72 -1.30
N SER A 71 18.77 -3.94 -2.35
CA SER A 71 17.85 -2.94 -2.88
C SER A 71 16.57 -3.61 -3.42
N SER A 72 16.69 -4.73 -4.13
CA SER A 72 15.55 -5.47 -4.65
C SER A 72 14.63 -5.97 -3.54
N TYR A 73 15.18 -6.55 -2.47
CA TYR A 73 14.39 -6.97 -1.30
C TYR A 73 13.66 -5.80 -0.64
N SER A 74 14.39 -4.72 -0.37
CA SER A 74 13.83 -3.55 0.31
C SER A 74 12.72 -2.90 -0.53
N ARG A 75 12.96 -2.69 -1.82
CA ARG A 75 11.99 -2.04 -2.72
C ARG A 75 10.76 -2.90 -3.00
N SER A 76 10.91 -4.22 -3.11
CA SER A 76 9.78 -5.15 -3.24
C SER A 76 8.84 -5.06 -2.03
N TYR A 77 9.38 -5.04 -0.82
CA TYR A 77 8.55 -4.84 0.37
C TYR A 77 7.83 -3.49 0.36
N TYR A 78 8.53 -2.40 0.03
CA TYR A 78 7.88 -1.08 -0.02
C TYR A 78 6.82 -0.98 -1.13
N ALA A 79 6.96 -1.69 -2.25
CA ALA A 79 5.92 -1.80 -3.26
C ALA A 79 4.65 -2.43 -2.67
N VAL A 80 4.79 -3.58 -2.03
CA VAL A 80 3.68 -4.31 -1.40
C VAL A 80 3.07 -3.52 -0.23
N TYR A 81 3.89 -2.91 0.61
CA TYR A 81 3.43 -2.07 1.72
C TYR A 81 2.55 -0.90 1.26
N ASN A 82 3.01 -0.14 0.24
CA ASN A 82 2.23 0.99 -0.27
C ASN A 82 0.95 0.54 -0.97
N ALA A 83 0.97 -0.59 -1.68
CA ALA A 83 -0.23 -1.17 -2.28
C ALA A 83 -1.25 -1.61 -1.22
N SER A 84 -0.81 -2.31 -0.16
CA SER A 84 -1.65 -2.64 0.99
C SER A 84 -2.22 -1.39 1.66
N LYS A 85 -1.40 -0.36 1.85
CA LYS A 85 -1.83 0.91 2.42
C LYS A 85 -2.91 1.57 1.57
N ALA A 86 -2.77 1.56 0.25
CA ALA A 86 -3.79 2.06 -0.67
C ALA A 86 -5.11 1.32 -0.50
N ILE A 87 -5.11 -0.02 -0.45
CA ILE A 87 -6.31 -0.84 -0.24
C ILE A 87 -6.97 -0.49 1.09
N ARG A 88 -6.23 -0.57 2.19
CA ARG A 88 -6.76 -0.32 3.55
C ARG A 88 -7.38 1.06 3.65
N TYR A 89 -6.73 2.08 3.06
CA TYR A 89 -7.26 3.43 3.09
C TYR A 89 -8.54 3.57 2.27
N VAL A 90 -8.59 3.03 1.06
CA VAL A 90 -9.77 3.11 0.20
C VAL A 90 -10.95 2.32 0.78
N VAL A 91 -10.70 1.12 1.33
CA VAL A 91 -11.74 0.20 1.80
C VAL A 91 -12.17 0.49 3.22
N GLU A 92 -11.22 0.60 4.14
CA GLU A 92 -11.47 0.78 5.58
C GLU A 92 -11.57 2.25 5.96
N GLY A 93 -10.95 3.12 5.18
CA GLY A 93 -10.96 4.54 5.40
C GLY A 93 -9.97 5.03 6.45
N ALA A 94 -9.02 4.19 6.87
CA ALA A 94 -8.08 4.53 7.92
C ALA A 94 -6.65 4.10 7.60
N VAL A 95 -5.68 4.93 8.01
CA VAL A 95 -4.25 4.59 8.04
C VAL A 95 -3.61 5.18 9.28
N SER A 96 -2.51 4.58 9.71
CA SER A 96 -1.61 5.21 10.67
C SER A 96 -0.53 6.00 9.94
N LEU A 97 -0.29 7.22 10.38
CA LEU A 97 0.87 8.03 9.96
C LEU A 97 2.08 7.81 10.86
N LYS A 98 1.95 6.92 11.85
CA LYS A 98 3.02 6.51 12.77
C LYS A 98 3.80 5.34 12.19
N GLY A 99 4.97 5.06 12.76
CA GLY A 99 5.83 3.96 12.30
C GLY A 99 5.25 2.55 12.50
N ASP A 100 4.14 2.40 13.23
CA ASP A 100 3.42 1.14 13.47
C ASP A 100 2.62 0.63 12.24
N ASP A 101 2.39 1.47 11.23
CA ASP A 101 1.62 1.09 10.04
C ASP A 101 2.22 -0.09 9.26
N HIS A 102 3.54 -0.29 9.38
CA HIS A 102 4.21 -1.46 8.81
C HIS A 102 3.75 -2.80 9.41
N GLN A 103 3.28 -2.80 10.66
CA GLN A 103 2.74 -4.00 11.30
C GLN A 103 1.36 -4.35 10.75
N ARG A 104 0.64 -3.36 10.25
CA ARG A 104 -0.69 -3.50 9.66
C ARG A 104 -0.67 -3.81 8.16
N ALA A 105 0.50 -3.88 7.54
CA ALA A 105 0.57 -4.17 6.11
C ALA A 105 -0.09 -5.51 5.71
N PRO A 106 -0.08 -6.58 6.53
CA PRO A 106 -0.81 -7.82 6.25
C PRO A 106 -2.33 -7.74 6.48
N ASP A 107 -2.85 -6.67 7.13
CA ASP A 107 -4.27 -6.51 7.40
C ASP A 107 -5.00 -6.13 6.09
N LEU A 108 -5.37 -7.13 5.31
CA LEU A 108 -6.11 -6.96 4.06
C LEU A 108 -7.61 -7.09 4.34
N PRO A 109 -8.50 -6.44 3.55
CA PRO A 109 -9.94 -6.60 3.69
C PRO A 109 -10.38 -8.06 3.51
N ASP A 110 -11.42 -8.50 4.26
CA ASP A 110 -11.91 -9.88 4.25
C ASP A 110 -12.34 -10.38 2.84
N ASP A 111 -12.77 -9.46 1.97
CA ASP A 111 -13.18 -9.77 0.60
C ASP A 111 -12.05 -9.63 -0.44
N PHE A 112 -10.81 -9.41 0.02
CA PHE A 112 -9.65 -9.40 -0.87
C PHE A 112 -9.33 -10.82 -1.35
N PRO A 113 -8.97 -11.05 -2.63
CA PRO A 113 -8.65 -12.38 -3.13
C PRO A 113 -7.47 -13.02 -2.39
N ASP A 114 -7.61 -14.27 -1.97
CA ASP A 114 -6.55 -15.06 -1.31
C ASP A 114 -5.90 -14.36 -0.12
N VAL A 115 -6.71 -13.73 0.76
CA VAL A 115 -6.26 -12.91 1.91
C VAL A 115 -5.11 -13.56 2.68
N GLU A 116 -5.28 -14.82 3.12
CA GLU A 116 -4.29 -15.52 3.96
C GLU A 116 -2.95 -15.69 3.24
N LYS A 117 -3.00 -16.06 1.95
CA LYS A 117 -1.80 -16.17 1.12
C LYS A 117 -1.05 -14.85 1.06
N TRP A 118 -1.76 -13.75 0.76
CA TRP A 118 -1.12 -12.46 0.58
C TRP A 118 -0.64 -11.85 1.90
N ALA A 119 -1.36 -12.05 2.99
CA ALA A 119 -0.91 -11.66 4.32
C ALA A 119 0.42 -12.34 4.69
N SER A 120 0.55 -13.65 4.38
CA SER A 120 1.81 -14.38 4.56
C SER A 120 2.93 -13.82 3.68
N VAL A 121 2.67 -13.59 2.39
CA VAL A 121 3.67 -13.01 1.45
C VAL A 121 4.14 -11.65 1.94
N ILE A 122 3.25 -10.77 2.38
CA ILE A 122 3.60 -9.43 2.91
C ILE A 122 4.52 -9.57 4.12
N THR A 123 4.21 -10.52 5.01
CA THR A 123 5.01 -10.78 6.21
C THR A 123 6.41 -11.27 5.85
N ASP A 124 6.54 -12.22 4.92
CA ASP A 124 7.82 -12.74 4.45
C ASP A 124 8.67 -11.65 3.79
N LEU A 125 8.06 -10.83 2.95
CA LEU A 125 8.74 -9.71 2.30
C LEU A 125 9.22 -8.66 3.32
N ARG A 126 8.47 -8.44 4.40
CA ARG A 126 8.89 -7.57 5.50
C ARG A 126 10.13 -8.12 6.20
N GLU A 127 10.16 -9.40 6.50
CA GLU A 127 11.33 -10.06 7.11
C GLU A 127 12.56 -9.99 6.20
N HIS A 128 12.40 -10.27 4.90
CA HIS A 128 13.47 -10.12 3.92
C HIS A 128 14.03 -8.69 3.89
N ARG A 129 13.15 -7.69 3.92
CA ARG A 129 13.54 -6.27 3.97
C ARG A 129 14.32 -5.95 5.24
N LEU A 130 13.85 -6.39 6.41
CA LEU A 130 14.55 -6.15 7.67
C LEU A 130 15.97 -6.74 7.66
N ARG A 131 16.10 -7.98 7.21
CA ARG A 131 17.41 -8.63 7.05
C ARG A 131 18.27 -7.91 6.02
N ALA A 132 17.71 -7.57 4.85
CA ALA A 132 18.44 -6.88 3.81
C ALA A 132 18.94 -5.49 4.23
N ASP A 133 18.19 -4.74 5.03
CA ASP A 133 18.55 -3.39 5.43
C ASP A 133 19.48 -3.35 6.65
N TYR A 134 19.32 -4.27 7.62
CA TYR A 134 19.95 -4.13 8.94
C TYR A 134 20.95 -5.23 9.30
N ASP A 135 20.87 -6.43 8.71
CA ASP A 135 21.74 -7.52 9.07
C ASP A 135 23.07 -7.51 8.31
N ASN A 136 24.06 -8.27 8.83
CA ASN A 136 25.29 -8.53 8.12
C ASN A 136 25.01 -9.42 6.89
N TRP A 137 25.13 -8.84 5.71
CA TRP A 137 24.76 -9.49 4.46
C TRP A 137 25.51 -10.77 4.15
N ALA A 138 26.78 -10.87 4.57
CA ALA A 138 27.60 -12.06 4.29
C ALA A 138 27.04 -13.34 4.93
N SER A 139 26.46 -13.24 6.13
CA SER A 139 25.80 -14.35 6.82
C SER A 139 24.33 -14.50 6.47
N THR A 140 23.63 -13.39 6.27
CA THR A 140 22.17 -13.37 6.11
C THR A 140 21.72 -13.87 4.74
N ARG A 141 22.50 -13.63 3.68
CA ARG A 141 22.12 -13.99 2.31
C ARG A 141 21.77 -15.48 2.15
N ALA A 142 22.47 -16.34 2.84
CA ALA A 142 22.24 -17.80 2.80
C ALA A 142 20.93 -18.21 3.51
N GLU A 143 20.38 -17.36 4.36
CA GLU A 143 19.19 -17.62 5.18
C GLU A 143 17.91 -17.00 4.60
N MET A 144 18.02 -16.32 3.46
CA MET A 144 16.83 -15.73 2.81
C MET A 144 15.94 -16.83 2.21
N LEU A 145 14.68 -16.83 2.59
CA LEU A 145 13.69 -17.82 2.11
C LEU A 145 13.44 -17.74 0.61
N LEU A 146 13.42 -16.51 0.07
CA LEU A 146 13.20 -16.23 -1.34
C LEU A 146 14.46 -15.59 -1.95
N SER A 147 14.77 -15.93 -3.19
CA SER A 147 15.76 -15.20 -3.98
C SER A 147 15.25 -13.78 -4.33
N PRO A 148 16.15 -12.83 -4.70
CA PRO A 148 15.74 -11.50 -5.13
C PRO A 148 14.72 -11.55 -6.28
N THR A 149 14.91 -12.45 -7.25
CA THR A 149 13.98 -12.64 -8.39
C THR A 149 12.60 -13.09 -7.93
N GLN A 150 12.53 -14.06 -7.01
CA GLN A 150 11.25 -14.53 -6.47
C GLN A 150 10.55 -13.44 -5.67
N THR A 151 11.30 -12.65 -4.90
CA THR A 151 10.78 -11.53 -4.11
C THR A 151 10.14 -10.45 -4.99
N VAL A 152 10.84 -10.06 -6.07
CA VAL A 152 10.30 -9.09 -7.05
C VAL A 152 9.07 -9.65 -7.76
N ALA A 153 9.11 -10.94 -8.17
CA ALA A 153 7.96 -11.58 -8.81
C ALA A 153 6.73 -11.66 -7.89
N SER A 154 6.93 -11.96 -6.60
CA SER A 154 5.84 -11.98 -5.61
C SER A 154 5.24 -10.59 -5.41
N ALA A 155 6.07 -9.54 -5.37
CA ALA A 155 5.60 -8.17 -5.27
C ALA A 155 4.80 -7.75 -6.51
N ALA A 156 5.26 -8.11 -7.71
CA ALA A 156 4.55 -7.83 -8.96
C ALA A 156 3.17 -8.51 -8.97
N GLN A 157 3.11 -9.81 -8.66
CA GLN A 157 1.84 -10.55 -8.59
C GLN A 157 0.86 -9.95 -7.57
N PHE A 158 1.34 -9.52 -6.41
CA PHE A 158 0.48 -8.84 -5.44
C PHE A 158 -0.09 -7.54 -5.99
N LEU A 159 0.73 -6.71 -6.64
CA LEU A 159 0.28 -5.46 -7.25
C LEU A 159 -0.77 -5.70 -8.35
N ASP A 160 -0.60 -6.74 -9.18
CA ASP A 160 -1.60 -7.11 -10.20
C ASP A 160 -2.97 -7.44 -9.56
N VAL A 161 -2.97 -8.18 -8.44
CA VAL A 161 -4.20 -8.50 -7.71
C VAL A 161 -4.82 -7.26 -7.09
N VAL A 162 -3.99 -6.36 -6.53
CA VAL A 162 -4.45 -5.07 -5.96
C VAL A 162 -5.10 -4.20 -7.03
N LEU A 163 -4.46 -4.06 -8.18
CA LEU A 163 -4.98 -3.28 -9.31
C LEU A 163 -6.34 -3.82 -9.77
N ALA A 164 -6.45 -5.12 -9.99
CA ALA A 164 -7.70 -5.77 -10.37
C ALA A 164 -8.80 -5.61 -9.31
N TYR A 165 -8.45 -5.70 -8.03
CA TYR A 165 -9.40 -5.54 -6.92
C TYR A 165 -9.93 -4.10 -6.84
N LEU A 166 -9.04 -3.09 -6.87
CA LEU A 166 -9.42 -1.68 -6.79
C LEU A 166 -10.19 -1.21 -8.02
N GLU A 167 -9.81 -1.67 -9.22
CA GLU A 167 -10.56 -1.38 -10.44
C GLU A 167 -11.97 -1.97 -10.37
N ARG A 168 -12.11 -3.24 -10.03
CA ARG A 168 -13.41 -3.93 -9.97
C ARG A 168 -14.35 -3.34 -8.92
N LYS A 169 -13.83 -2.98 -7.74
CA LYS A 169 -14.67 -2.58 -6.60
C LYS A 169 -14.95 -1.08 -6.56
N PHE A 170 -14.02 -0.25 -7.02
CA PHE A 170 -14.08 1.20 -6.88
C PHE A 170 -13.86 1.96 -8.19
N GLY A 171 -13.58 1.27 -9.30
CA GLY A 171 -13.25 1.93 -10.58
C GLY A 171 -11.91 2.68 -10.56
N ILE A 172 -11.03 2.40 -9.58
CA ILE A 172 -9.75 3.08 -9.41
C ILE A 172 -8.71 2.45 -10.36
N LYS A 173 -8.12 3.29 -11.20
CA LYS A 173 -7.00 2.95 -12.12
C LYS A 173 -5.84 3.91 -11.88
N PRO A 174 -4.56 3.43 -11.87
CA PRO A 174 -3.37 4.27 -11.74
C PRO A 174 -3.14 5.19 -12.94
#